data_d06e2bd5d647fd1bb4bf51edd39cfe24
#
_entry.id   d06e2bd5d647fd1bb4bf51edd39cfe24
#
_cell.length_a   1.000
_cell.length_b   1.000
_cell.length_c   1.000
_cell.angle_alpha   90.00
_cell.angle_beta   90.00
_cell.angle_gamma   90.00
#
_symmetry.space_group_name_H-M   'P 1'
#
loop_
_entity.id
_entity.type
_entity.pdbx_description
1 polymer ?
#
loop_
_entity_poly.entity_id
_entity_poly.type
_entity_poly.pdbx_seq_one_letter_code
_entity_poly.pdbx_strand_id
1 'polypeptide(L)'
;MTYFFTSESVSEGHPDKVADQISDALLDEFLRHDPNSKVACETMVTTGLTILSGEVRSKGVIDAQTIARGVINDIGYTKGEYMFEGNSCGVISTIHEQSNDINQGVERGSPELQGAGDQGMMFGYACSDTEDFMPLSLILAHQLVYELAEIRREGKEMLYLRPDSKSQVTIEFEDETNKPVAINTIVVSTQHDEFDEEEAMLNKIKEDVRNILIPRVIAKQERQDVRDLFNSDYVLHVNPTGKFVIGGPHGDTGLTGRKIIVDSYGGRGAHGGGAFSGKDSSKVDRSGAYAVRHIAKNMTIFFSFWMFCNNLSACHFFFTL
;
A
#
# COMPACT_ATOMS: atom_id res chain seq x y z
N MET A 1 16.63 18.76 20.77
CA MET A 1 15.34 18.10 21.14
C MET A 1 15.06 17.01 20.12
N THR A 2 14.20 16.06 20.47
CA THR A 2 13.76 14.99 19.54
C THR A 2 12.24 15.00 19.44
N TYR A 3 11.70 14.43 18.37
CA TYR A 3 10.26 14.20 18.19
C TYR A 3 10.01 12.81 17.63
N PHE A 4 8.81 12.28 17.85
CA PHE A 4 8.39 11.00 17.35
C PHE A 4 7.52 11.15 16.11
N PHE A 5 7.72 10.24 15.14
CA PHE A 5 6.85 10.14 13.99
C PHE A 5 6.50 8.67 13.72
N THR A 6 5.23 8.43 13.43
CA THR A 6 4.69 7.07 13.22
C THR A 6 4.09 6.95 11.83
N SER A 7 4.43 5.86 11.14
CA SER A 7 3.74 5.43 9.92
C SER A 7 3.24 4.00 10.08
N GLU A 8 2.14 3.70 9.38
CA GLU A 8 1.58 2.36 9.31
C GLU A 8 1.64 1.79 7.90
N SER A 9 1.53 0.47 7.80
CA SER A 9 1.33 -0.24 6.55
C SER A 9 0.43 -1.45 6.74
N VAL A 10 -0.10 -1.96 5.63
CA VAL A 10 -0.92 -3.15 5.58
C VAL A 10 -0.46 -4.08 4.47
N SER A 11 -0.66 -5.39 4.65
CA SER A 11 -0.26 -6.39 3.67
C SER A 11 -1.17 -6.44 2.44
N GLU A 12 -0.73 -7.17 1.43
CA GLU A 12 -1.51 -7.50 0.24
C GLU A 12 -2.86 -8.15 0.55
N GLY A 13 -2.96 -8.88 1.67
CA GLY A 13 -4.19 -9.56 2.11
C GLY A 13 -5.11 -8.68 2.95
N HIS A 14 -4.73 -7.44 3.29
CA HIS A 14 -5.65 -6.51 3.93
C HIS A 14 -6.84 -6.21 3.00
N PRO A 15 -8.10 -6.18 3.49
CA PRO A 15 -9.28 -6.04 2.65
C PRO A 15 -9.21 -4.88 1.65
N ASP A 16 -8.77 -3.70 2.09
CA ASP A 16 -8.65 -2.54 1.20
C ASP A 16 -7.56 -2.77 0.12
N LYS A 17 -6.47 -3.48 0.44
CA LYS A 17 -5.42 -3.78 -0.55
C LYS A 17 -5.80 -4.92 -1.49
N VAL A 18 -6.65 -5.84 -1.06
CA VAL A 18 -7.29 -6.81 -1.96
C VAL A 18 -8.15 -6.08 -2.99
N ALA A 19 -8.95 -5.10 -2.56
CA ALA A 19 -9.77 -4.28 -3.43
C ALA A 19 -8.92 -3.45 -4.42
N ASP A 20 -7.85 -2.81 -3.95
CA ASP A 20 -6.91 -2.06 -4.79
C ASP A 20 -6.27 -2.93 -5.87
N GLN A 21 -5.77 -4.11 -5.50
CA GLN A 21 -5.12 -5.03 -6.44
C GLN A 21 -6.09 -5.57 -7.50
N ILE A 22 -7.34 -5.86 -7.14
CA ILE A 22 -8.35 -6.26 -8.11
C ILE A 22 -8.65 -5.12 -9.09
N SER A 23 -8.80 -3.89 -8.59
CA SER A 23 -9.05 -2.72 -9.44
C SER A 23 -7.90 -2.43 -10.41
N ASP A 24 -6.64 -2.56 -9.94
CA ASP A 24 -5.48 -2.41 -10.82
C ASP A 24 -5.34 -3.57 -11.82
N ALA A 25 -5.66 -4.80 -11.45
CA ALA A 25 -5.64 -5.92 -12.38
C ALA A 25 -6.69 -5.77 -13.51
N LEU A 26 -7.86 -5.20 -13.20
CA LEU A 26 -8.86 -4.86 -14.21
C LEU A 26 -8.35 -3.75 -15.14
N LEU A 27 -7.74 -2.69 -14.59
CA LEU A 27 -7.11 -1.62 -15.36
C LEU A 27 -6.04 -2.18 -16.30
N ASP A 28 -5.14 -3.00 -15.80
CA ASP A 28 -4.03 -3.58 -16.56
C ASP A 28 -4.56 -4.42 -17.74
N GLU A 29 -5.59 -5.21 -17.50
CA GLU A 29 -6.17 -6.04 -18.56
C GLU A 29 -6.88 -5.22 -19.64
N PHE A 30 -7.60 -4.15 -19.28
CA PHE A 30 -8.16 -3.21 -20.26
C PHE A 30 -7.06 -2.54 -21.09
N LEU A 31 -6.00 -2.05 -20.46
CA LEU A 31 -4.87 -1.40 -21.14
C LEU A 31 -4.09 -2.38 -22.01
N ARG A 32 -4.00 -3.65 -21.62
CA ARG A 32 -3.35 -4.70 -22.43
C ARG A 32 -4.09 -4.93 -23.74
N HIS A 33 -5.42 -4.84 -23.74
CA HIS A 33 -6.25 -4.99 -24.94
C HIS A 33 -6.35 -3.70 -25.77
N ASP A 34 -6.45 -2.56 -25.11
CA ASP A 34 -6.53 -1.25 -25.77
C ASP A 34 -5.75 -0.21 -24.92
N PRO A 35 -4.53 0.17 -25.35
CA PRO A 35 -3.71 1.14 -24.64
C PRO A 35 -4.37 2.53 -24.45
N ASN A 36 -5.44 2.82 -25.20
CA ASN A 36 -6.19 4.07 -25.10
C ASN A 36 -7.42 3.96 -24.18
N SER A 37 -7.59 2.84 -23.50
CA SER A 37 -8.71 2.64 -22.58
C SER A 37 -8.80 3.76 -21.54
N LYS A 38 -10.02 4.18 -21.25
CA LYS A 38 -10.34 5.07 -20.12
C LYS A 38 -11.02 4.22 -19.07
N VAL A 39 -10.38 4.14 -17.90
CA VAL A 39 -10.76 3.19 -16.85
C VAL A 39 -10.81 3.90 -15.50
N ALA A 40 -11.92 3.72 -14.81
CA ALA A 40 -12.09 4.09 -13.42
C ALA A 40 -12.84 2.93 -12.74
N CYS A 41 -12.07 1.92 -12.30
CA CYS A 41 -12.60 0.72 -11.65
C CYS A 41 -12.44 0.81 -10.14
N GLU A 42 -13.49 0.47 -9.43
CA GLU A 42 -13.54 0.38 -7.98
C GLU A 42 -14.04 -1.01 -7.57
N THR A 43 -13.49 -1.52 -6.48
CA THR A 43 -13.81 -2.84 -5.96
C THR A 43 -14.22 -2.73 -4.50
N MET A 44 -15.24 -3.48 -4.12
CA MET A 44 -15.59 -3.75 -2.72
C MET A 44 -15.44 -5.26 -2.49
N VAL A 45 -14.79 -5.62 -1.39
CA VAL A 45 -14.68 -7.01 -0.92
C VAL A 45 -15.22 -7.13 0.50
N THR A 46 -15.96 -8.21 0.76
CA THR A 46 -16.51 -8.53 2.07
C THR A 46 -16.67 -10.05 2.19
N THR A 47 -17.24 -10.55 3.28
CA THR A 47 -17.46 -11.99 3.49
C THR A 47 -18.10 -12.64 2.26
N GLY A 48 -17.38 -13.54 1.61
CA GLY A 48 -17.88 -14.34 0.48
C GLY A 48 -18.29 -13.55 -0.77
N LEU A 49 -17.97 -12.25 -0.87
CA LEU A 49 -18.47 -11.40 -1.96
C LEU A 49 -17.42 -10.38 -2.43
N THR A 50 -17.33 -10.23 -3.74
CA THR A 50 -16.59 -9.18 -4.44
C THR A 50 -17.54 -8.43 -5.37
N ILE A 51 -17.59 -7.11 -5.29
CA ILE A 51 -18.36 -6.25 -6.19
C ILE A 51 -17.38 -5.38 -6.96
N LEU A 52 -17.49 -5.45 -8.30
CA LEU A 52 -16.70 -4.66 -9.25
C LEU A 52 -17.60 -3.58 -9.82
N SER A 53 -17.21 -2.34 -9.73
CA SER A 53 -17.97 -1.19 -10.23
C SER A 53 -17.06 -0.19 -10.94
N GLY A 54 -17.66 0.78 -11.61
CA GLY A 54 -16.93 1.85 -12.27
C GLY A 54 -17.29 2.03 -13.73
N GLU A 55 -16.59 2.96 -14.38
CA GLU A 55 -16.83 3.36 -15.76
C GLU A 55 -15.61 3.03 -16.61
N VAL A 56 -15.87 2.39 -17.76
CA VAL A 56 -14.81 1.99 -18.69
C VAL A 56 -15.20 2.37 -20.11
N ARG A 57 -14.25 2.92 -20.86
CA ARG A 57 -14.34 3.07 -22.30
C ARG A 57 -13.11 2.38 -22.92
N SER A 58 -13.34 1.24 -23.56
CA SER A 58 -12.30 0.39 -24.14
C SER A 58 -12.84 -0.35 -25.35
N LYS A 59 -11.95 -0.71 -26.27
CA LYS A 59 -12.25 -1.69 -27.34
C LYS A 59 -12.06 -3.12 -26.86
N GLY A 60 -11.40 -3.31 -25.72
CA GLY A 60 -11.16 -4.62 -25.13
C GLY A 60 -12.40 -5.15 -24.41
N VAL A 61 -12.63 -6.45 -24.55
CA VAL A 61 -13.60 -7.20 -23.75
C VAL A 61 -12.80 -8.09 -22.80
N ILE A 62 -13.10 -8.02 -21.52
CA ILE A 62 -12.39 -8.78 -20.49
C ILE A 62 -13.33 -9.66 -19.69
N ASP A 63 -12.82 -10.75 -19.12
CA ASP A 63 -13.52 -11.54 -18.11
C ASP A 63 -13.14 -11.03 -16.71
N ALA A 64 -13.86 -10.03 -16.24
CA ALA A 64 -13.63 -9.39 -14.96
C ALA A 64 -13.73 -10.36 -13.77
N GLN A 65 -14.58 -11.40 -13.86
CA GLN A 65 -14.71 -12.39 -12.80
C GLN A 65 -13.46 -13.27 -12.69
N THR A 66 -12.95 -13.76 -13.82
CA THR A 66 -11.72 -14.57 -13.84
C THR A 66 -10.53 -13.77 -13.33
N ILE A 67 -10.42 -12.50 -13.71
CA ILE A 67 -9.35 -11.62 -13.23
C ILE A 67 -9.41 -11.44 -11.71
N ALA A 68 -10.58 -11.08 -11.17
CA ALA A 68 -10.75 -10.88 -9.72
C ALA A 68 -10.42 -12.16 -8.93
N ARG A 69 -10.87 -13.32 -9.40
CA ARG A 69 -10.57 -14.62 -8.79
C ARG A 69 -9.08 -14.95 -8.82
N GLY A 70 -8.39 -14.63 -9.92
CA GLY A 70 -6.95 -14.79 -10.06
C GLY A 70 -6.22 -14.01 -8.96
N VAL A 71 -6.50 -12.71 -8.82
CA VAL A 71 -5.90 -11.85 -7.79
C VAL A 71 -6.16 -12.39 -6.38
N ILE A 72 -7.39 -12.78 -6.06
CA ILE A 72 -7.75 -13.33 -4.74
C ILE A 72 -6.93 -14.59 -4.43
N ASN A 73 -6.77 -15.48 -5.41
CA ASN A 73 -5.97 -16.71 -5.27
C ASN A 73 -4.48 -16.40 -5.14
N ASP A 74 -3.93 -15.47 -5.92
CA ASP A 74 -2.51 -15.07 -5.90
C ASP A 74 -2.12 -14.43 -4.55
N ILE A 75 -3.03 -13.66 -3.94
CA ILE A 75 -2.87 -13.13 -2.58
C ILE A 75 -2.82 -14.27 -1.54
N GLY A 76 -3.46 -15.41 -1.82
CA GLY A 76 -3.46 -16.58 -0.93
C GLY A 76 -4.79 -16.82 -0.21
N TYR A 77 -5.87 -16.18 -0.60
CA TYR A 77 -7.22 -16.53 -0.15
C TYR A 77 -7.73 -17.72 -0.96
N THR A 78 -7.26 -18.90 -0.59
CA THR A 78 -7.47 -20.17 -1.32
C THR A 78 -8.25 -21.23 -0.52
N LYS A 79 -8.60 -20.93 0.74
CA LYS A 79 -9.26 -21.88 1.65
C LYS A 79 -10.64 -21.38 2.04
N GLY A 80 -11.65 -22.24 1.93
CA GLY A 80 -13.03 -21.93 2.30
C GLY A 80 -13.22 -21.50 3.77
N GLU A 81 -12.35 -21.97 4.66
CA GLU A 81 -12.35 -21.57 6.08
C GLU A 81 -12.05 -20.08 6.32
N TYR A 82 -11.46 -19.39 5.34
CA TYR A 82 -11.26 -17.94 5.38
C TYR A 82 -12.56 -17.15 5.13
N MET A 83 -13.66 -17.84 4.81
CA MET A 83 -14.98 -17.26 4.48
C MET A 83 -14.91 -16.19 3.36
N PHE A 84 -13.81 -16.17 2.66
CA PHE A 84 -13.53 -15.40 1.44
C PHE A 84 -12.40 -16.12 0.71
N GLU A 85 -12.68 -16.66 -0.48
CA GLU A 85 -11.65 -17.35 -1.29
C GLU A 85 -11.99 -17.28 -2.78
N GLY A 86 -10.97 -17.36 -3.64
CA GLY A 86 -11.08 -17.03 -5.05
C GLY A 86 -12.03 -17.91 -5.85
N ASN A 87 -12.19 -19.20 -5.49
CA ASN A 87 -12.97 -20.13 -6.31
C ASN A 87 -14.48 -20.10 -6.00
N SER A 88 -14.90 -19.78 -4.75
CA SER A 88 -16.29 -19.86 -4.32
C SER A 88 -16.94 -18.52 -3.97
N CYS A 89 -16.17 -17.44 -3.71
CA CYS A 89 -16.78 -16.14 -3.43
C CYS A 89 -17.66 -15.67 -4.61
N GLY A 90 -18.77 -15.00 -4.30
CA GLY A 90 -19.58 -14.33 -5.31
C GLY A 90 -18.77 -13.19 -5.96
N VAL A 91 -18.86 -13.06 -7.29
CA VAL A 91 -18.28 -11.91 -8.00
C VAL A 91 -19.38 -11.26 -8.83
N ILE A 92 -19.72 -10.01 -8.51
CA ILE A 92 -20.74 -9.23 -9.20
C ILE A 92 -20.04 -8.08 -9.90
N SER A 93 -20.32 -7.88 -11.19
CA SER A 93 -19.82 -6.74 -11.96
C SER A 93 -20.97 -5.81 -12.32
N THR A 94 -20.80 -4.53 -12.02
CA THR A 94 -21.66 -3.41 -12.41
C THR A 94 -20.89 -2.39 -13.24
N ILE A 95 -19.73 -2.79 -13.81
CA ILE A 95 -18.94 -1.94 -14.70
C ILE A 95 -19.78 -1.59 -15.92
N HIS A 96 -19.83 -0.31 -16.26
CA HIS A 96 -20.60 0.21 -17.41
C HIS A 96 -19.77 1.17 -18.25
N GLU A 97 -20.30 1.59 -19.40
CA GLU A 97 -19.63 2.49 -20.32
C GLU A 97 -19.52 3.91 -19.72
N GLN A 98 -18.35 4.54 -19.89
CA GLN A 98 -18.11 5.91 -19.43
C GLN A 98 -19.07 6.90 -20.08
N SER A 99 -19.62 7.82 -19.29
CA SER A 99 -20.48 8.90 -19.77
C SER A 99 -19.80 9.80 -20.81
N ASN A 100 -20.54 10.14 -21.87
CA ASN A 100 -20.08 11.09 -22.88
C ASN A 100 -19.81 12.48 -22.30
N ASP A 101 -20.51 12.87 -21.24
CA ASP A 101 -20.33 14.18 -20.60
C ASP A 101 -18.97 14.31 -19.94
N ILE A 102 -18.49 13.25 -19.28
CA ILE A 102 -17.14 13.20 -18.70
C ILE A 102 -16.09 13.20 -19.82
N ASN A 103 -16.35 12.46 -20.91
CA ASN A 103 -15.40 12.36 -22.01
C ASN A 103 -15.13 13.68 -22.74
N GLN A 104 -16.09 14.61 -22.79
CA GLN A 104 -15.87 15.95 -23.37
C GLN A 104 -14.75 16.74 -22.68
N GLY A 105 -14.56 16.53 -21.38
CA GLY A 105 -13.48 17.16 -20.62
C GLY A 105 -12.10 16.52 -20.89
N VAL A 106 -12.06 15.26 -21.28
CA VAL A 106 -10.83 14.47 -21.46
C VAL A 106 -10.29 14.55 -22.88
N GLU A 107 -11.12 14.29 -23.90
CA GLU A 107 -10.71 14.30 -25.31
C GLU A 107 -10.90 15.68 -25.93
N ARG A 108 -9.80 16.35 -26.32
CA ARG A 108 -9.78 17.71 -26.86
C ARG A 108 -9.14 17.80 -28.24
N GLY A 109 -9.40 16.82 -29.11
CA GLY A 109 -9.00 16.86 -30.52
C GLY A 109 -7.57 16.46 -30.84
N SER A 110 -6.62 16.51 -29.90
CA SER A 110 -5.29 15.91 -30.02
C SER A 110 -4.77 15.39 -28.69
N PRO A 111 -3.85 14.41 -28.68
CA PRO A 111 -3.25 13.88 -27.45
C PRO A 111 -2.58 14.95 -26.57
N GLU A 112 -1.98 15.97 -27.18
CA GLU A 112 -1.29 17.06 -26.48
C GLU A 112 -2.26 17.98 -25.74
N LEU A 113 -3.54 17.98 -26.15
CA LEU A 113 -4.59 18.79 -25.56
C LEU A 113 -5.46 17.96 -24.60
N GLN A 114 -5.11 16.70 -24.34
CA GLN A 114 -5.88 15.87 -23.42
C GLN A 114 -6.05 16.56 -22.06
N GLY A 115 -7.31 16.68 -21.62
CA GLY A 115 -7.64 17.26 -20.33
C GLY A 115 -7.73 16.18 -19.25
N ALA A 116 -7.87 16.64 -18.01
CA ALA A 116 -8.29 15.79 -16.88
C ALA A 116 -9.82 15.74 -16.82
N GLY A 117 -10.37 14.62 -16.41
CA GLY A 117 -11.82 14.46 -16.25
C GLY A 117 -12.37 15.11 -14.98
N ASP A 118 -11.51 15.60 -14.09
CA ASP A 118 -11.89 16.19 -12.80
C ASP A 118 -10.85 17.21 -12.33
N GLN A 119 -11.21 18.00 -11.33
CA GLN A 119 -10.30 18.85 -10.55
C GLN A 119 -9.51 17.99 -9.55
N GLY A 120 -8.35 18.49 -9.11
CA GLY A 120 -7.57 17.78 -8.10
C GLY A 120 -6.50 18.64 -7.46
N MET A 121 -6.10 18.25 -6.25
CA MET A 121 -4.96 18.81 -5.55
C MET A 121 -4.01 17.67 -5.18
N MET A 122 -2.76 17.76 -5.65
CA MET A 122 -1.75 16.73 -5.49
C MET A 122 -0.57 17.23 -4.68
N PHE A 123 0.03 16.32 -3.91
CA PHE A 123 1.16 16.63 -3.05
C PHE A 123 2.36 15.76 -3.43
N GLY A 124 3.50 16.40 -3.63
CA GLY A 124 4.78 15.72 -3.80
C GLY A 124 5.62 15.87 -2.54
N TYR A 125 6.16 14.77 -2.06
CA TYR A 125 7.07 14.73 -0.92
C TYR A 125 8.28 13.85 -1.24
N ALA A 126 9.45 14.21 -0.74
CA ALA A 126 10.65 13.40 -0.76
C ALA A 126 11.56 13.82 0.39
N CYS A 127 12.30 12.88 0.97
CA CYS A 127 13.25 13.11 2.03
C CYS A 127 14.48 12.19 1.83
N SER A 128 15.57 12.47 2.53
CA SER A 128 16.81 11.69 2.43
C SER A 128 16.91 10.54 3.43
N ASP A 129 15.77 10.12 4.01
CA ASP A 129 15.74 9.06 5.03
C ASP A 129 16.13 7.70 4.44
N THR A 130 15.75 7.44 3.18
CA THR A 130 16.02 6.20 2.45
C THR A 130 16.59 6.48 1.07
N GLU A 131 17.14 5.47 0.40
CA GLU A 131 17.69 5.60 -0.96
C GLU A 131 16.63 5.94 -2.02
N ASP A 132 15.39 5.52 -1.76
CA ASP A 132 14.24 5.86 -2.60
C ASP A 132 13.68 7.25 -2.31
N PHE A 133 14.26 7.98 -1.37
CA PHE A 133 13.77 9.29 -0.93
C PHE A 133 12.37 9.24 -0.30
N MET A 134 12.06 8.14 0.37
CA MET A 134 10.80 7.92 1.09
C MET A 134 11.01 7.99 2.61
N PRO A 135 9.95 8.31 3.39
CA PRO A 135 10.01 8.32 4.84
C PRO A 135 10.41 6.95 5.41
N LEU A 136 11.42 6.92 6.27
CA LEU A 136 11.95 5.67 6.82
C LEU A 136 10.90 4.90 7.64
N SER A 137 10.07 5.59 8.43
CA SER A 137 8.99 4.95 9.21
C SER A 137 8.01 4.18 8.33
N LEU A 138 7.68 4.73 7.15
CA LEU A 138 6.80 4.08 6.18
C LEU A 138 7.49 2.88 5.51
N ILE A 139 8.74 3.05 5.06
CA ILE A 139 9.48 1.97 4.38
C ILE A 139 9.67 0.77 5.32
N LEU A 140 10.02 1.00 6.59
CA LEU A 140 10.13 -0.09 7.56
C LEU A 140 8.78 -0.76 7.83
N ALA A 141 7.69 0.01 7.91
CA ALA A 141 6.35 -0.55 8.03
C ALA A 141 5.98 -1.41 6.79
N HIS A 142 6.26 -0.94 5.58
CA HIS A 142 6.06 -1.73 4.35
C HIS A 142 6.86 -3.04 4.36
N GLN A 143 8.13 -2.98 4.74
CA GLN A 143 9.01 -4.14 4.74
C GLN A 143 8.55 -5.21 5.74
N LEU A 144 8.01 -4.82 6.90
CA LEU A 144 7.46 -5.77 7.86
C LEU A 144 6.32 -6.61 7.27
N VAL A 145 5.34 -5.98 6.64
CA VAL A 145 4.20 -6.71 6.06
C VAL A 145 4.58 -7.43 4.76
N TYR A 146 5.53 -6.90 4.01
CA TYR A 146 6.09 -7.55 2.83
C TYR A 146 6.80 -8.86 3.21
N GLU A 147 7.70 -8.83 4.19
CA GLU A 147 8.41 -10.03 4.65
C GLU A 147 7.47 -11.07 5.27
N LEU A 148 6.39 -10.66 5.95
CA LEU A 148 5.34 -11.60 6.39
C LEU A 148 4.70 -12.33 5.20
N ALA A 149 4.40 -11.62 4.12
CA ALA A 149 3.85 -12.23 2.91
C ALA A 149 4.86 -13.18 2.25
N GLU A 150 6.14 -12.82 2.19
CA GLU A 150 7.20 -13.68 1.65
C GLU A 150 7.39 -14.95 2.49
N ILE A 151 7.46 -14.83 3.82
CA ILE A 151 7.55 -15.97 4.73
C ILE A 151 6.38 -16.94 4.51
N ARG A 152 5.16 -16.39 4.38
CA ARG A 152 3.95 -17.17 4.11
C ARG A 152 4.03 -17.90 2.76
N ARG A 153 4.50 -17.24 1.71
CA ARG A 153 4.65 -17.83 0.37
C ARG A 153 5.76 -18.89 0.32
N GLU A 154 6.85 -18.69 1.04
CA GLU A 154 7.93 -19.68 1.15
C GLU A 154 7.46 -20.99 1.78
N GLY A 155 6.48 -20.94 2.71
CA GLY A 155 5.89 -22.12 3.34
C GLY A 155 6.89 -22.97 4.12
N LYS A 156 7.89 -22.35 4.74
CA LYS A 156 8.95 -23.04 5.52
C LYS A 156 8.90 -22.70 7.00
N GLU A 157 8.68 -21.44 7.31
CA GLU A 157 8.63 -20.89 8.66
C GLU A 157 7.26 -20.24 8.89
N MET A 158 6.85 -20.06 10.14
CA MET A 158 5.58 -19.40 10.50
C MET A 158 4.39 -19.92 9.66
N LEU A 159 4.24 -21.24 9.55
CA LEU A 159 3.26 -21.92 8.67
C LEU A 159 1.80 -21.57 8.99
N TYR A 160 1.56 -20.98 10.13
CA TYR A 160 0.25 -20.50 10.59
C TYR A 160 -0.17 -19.14 10.00
N LEU A 161 0.71 -18.47 9.24
CA LEU A 161 0.39 -17.14 8.69
C LEU A 161 -0.74 -17.21 7.67
N ARG A 162 -1.69 -16.27 7.81
CA ARG A 162 -2.74 -15.97 6.84
C ARG A 162 -2.44 -14.66 6.10
N PRO A 163 -3.17 -14.33 5.02
CA PRO A 163 -2.80 -13.21 4.15
C PRO A 163 -2.87 -11.81 4.78
N ASP A 164 -3.77 -11.57 5.74
CA ASP A 164 -3.98 -10.24 6.30
C ASP A 164 -2.95 -9.92 7.40
N SER A 165 -2.35 -8.74 7.30
CA SER A 165 -1.50 -8.22 8.37
C SER A 165 -1.37 -6.70 8.30
N LYS A 166 -0.97 -6.11 9.43
CA LYS A 166 -0.73 -4.68 9.60
C LYS A 166 0.56 -4.47 10.36
N SER A 167 1.23 -3.37 10.09
CA SER A 167 2.41 -2.94 10.84
C SER A 167 2.37 -1.45 11.13
N GLN A 168 3.09 -1.04 12.16
CA GLN A 168 3.30 0.36 12.50
C GLN A 168 4.70 0.52 13.06
N VAL A 169 5.41 1.55 12.63
CA VAL A 169 6.75 1.88 13.10
C VAL A 169 6.79 3.31 13.57
N THR A 170 7.23 3.51 14.81
CA THR A 170 7.49 4.84 15.40
C THR A 170 8.99 5.04 15.48
N ILE A 171 9.46 6.12 14.88
CA ILE A 171 10.88 6.53 14.87
C ILE A 171 11.03 7.83 15.64
N GLU A 172 12.08 7.93 16.41
CA GLU A 172 12.55 9.15 17.03
C GLU A 172 13.48 9.88 16.06
N PHE A 173 13.22 11.17 15.85
CA PHE A 173 13.98 12.04 14.96
C PHE A 173 14.60 13.18 15.75
N GLU A 174 15.80 13.59 15.38
CA GLU A 174 16.41 14.82 15.85
C GLU A 174 15.72 16.04 15.25
N ASP A 175 15.29 16.98 16.09
CA ASP A 175 14.44 18.12 15.72
C ASP A 175 15.12 19.06 14.70
N GLU A 176 16.43 19.33 14.90
CA GLU A 176 17.18 20.27 14.06
C GLU A 176 17.54 19.71 12.68
N THR A 177 17.85 18.43 12.59
CA THR A 177 18.34 17.79 11.36
C THR A 177 17.32 16.91 10.67
N ASN A 178 16.21 16.59 11.34
CA ASN A 178 15.23 15.59 10.94
C ASN A 178 15.84 14.20 10.66
N LYS A 179 16.98 13.89 11.25
CA LYS A 179 17.60 12.56 11.11
C LYS A 179 16.96 11.55 12.05
N PRO A 180 16.70 10.32 11.59
CA PRO A 180 16.28 9.25 12.47
C PRO A 180 17.41 8.88 13.44
N VAL A 181 17.11 8.78 14.73
CA VAL A 181 18.10 8.48 15.79
C VAL A 181 17.82 7.17 16.52
N ALA A 182 16.56 6.73 16.58
CA ALA A 182 16.18 5.46 17.19
C ALA A 182 14.82 4.97 16.67
N ILE A 183 14.62 3.66 16.62
CA ILE A 183 13.29 3.06 16.59
C ILE A 183 12.76 3.07 18.02
N ASN A 184 11.57 3.64 18.22
CA ASN A 184 10.91 3.67 19.53
C ASN A 184 9.94 2.49 19.71
N THR A 185 9.08 2.24 18.70
CA THR A 185 8.03 1.20 18.79
C THR A 185 7.84 0.52 17.45
N ILE A 186 7.69 -0.80 17.47
CA ILE A 186 7.24 -1.61 16.33
C ILE A 186 5.96 -2.33 16.76
N VAL A 187 4.90 -2.21 15.98
CA VAL A 187 3.66 -2.98 16.14
C VAL A 187 3.48 -3.86 14.91
N VAL A 188 3.21 -5.14 15.12
CA VAL A 188 2.86 -6.12 14.08
C VAL A 188 1.57 -6.81 14.49
N SER A 189 0.58 -6.77 13.63
CA SER A 189 -0.65 -7.57 13.76
C SER A 189 -0.77 -8.45 12.55
N THR A 190 -0.76 -9.78 12.75
CA THR A 190 -0.84 -10.74 11.65
C THR A 190 -1.95 -11.75 11.88
N GLN A 191 -2.75 -11.97 10.85
CA GLN A 191 -3.74 -13.05 10.82
C GLN A 191 -3.04 -14.39 10.83
N HIS A 192 -3.59 -15.35 11.55
CA HIS A 192 -2.99 -16.67 11.75
C HIS A 192 -4.05 -17.77 11.89
N ASP A 193 -3.64 -19.01 11.64
CA ASP A 193 -4.44 -20.18 11.97
C ASP A 193 -4.59 -20.34 13.49
N GLU A 194 -5.63 -21.00 13.94
CA GLU A 194 -5.80 -21.41 15.34
C GLU A 194 -5.07 -22.75 15.52
N PHE A 195 -3.84 -22.72 16.03
CA PHE A 195 -2.94 -23.87 16.02
C PHE A 195 -2.54 -24.36 17.41
N ASP A 196 -2.89 -23.63 18.48
CA ASP A 196 -2.59 -23.98 19.86
C ASP A 196 -3.54 -23.19 20.81
N GLU A 197 -3.41 -23.40 22.12
CA GLU A 197 -4.04 -22.55 23.13
C GLU A 197 -3.60 -21.10 22.99
N GLU A 198 -4.52 -20.15 23.26
CA GLU A 198 -4.35 -18.73 22.94
C GLU A 198 -3.02 -18.14 23.45
N GLU A 199 -2.69 -18.36 24.72
CA GLU A 199 -1.46 -17.81 25.31
C GLU A 199 -0.19 -18.40 24.67
N ALA A 200 -0.15 -19.71 24.45
CA ALA A 200 0.97 -20.39 23.82
C ALA A 200 1.15 -19.92 22.38
N MET A 201 0.05 -19.80 21.64
CA MET A 201 0.01 -19.34 20.27
C MET A 201 0.52 -17.89 20.14
N LEU A 202 0.03 -16.96 20.97
CA LEU A 202 0.46 -15.57 20.97
C LEU A 202 1.95 -15.41 21.34
N ASN A 203 2.43 -16.18 22.32
CA ASN A 203 3.84 -16.22 22.69
C ASN A 203 4.70 -16.73 21.52
N LYS A 204 4.29 -17.81 20.85
CA LYS A 204 4.99 -18.35 19.67
C LYS A 204 5.05 -17.31 18.55
N ILE A 205 3.93 -16.65 18.20
CA ILE A 205 3.90 -15.61 17.17
C ILE A 205 4.85 -14.47 17.54
N LYS A 206 4.86 -14.03 18.80
CA LYS A 206 5.74 -12.95 19.27
C LYS A 206 7.22 -13.33 19.17
N GLU A 207 7.57 -14.55 19.52
CA GLU A 207 8.93 -15.08 19.39
C GLU A 207 9.36 -15.16 17.91
N ASP A 208 8.49 -15.65 17.04
CA ASP A 208 8.79 -15.76 15.61
C ASP A 208 8.92 -14.38 14.93
N VAL A 209 8.07 -13.42 15.30
CA VAL A 209 8.25 -12.04 14.84
C VAL A 209 9.61 -11.50 15.25
N ARG A 210 10.02 -11.73 16.51
CA ARG A 210 11.33 -11.27 17.02
C ARG A 210 12.50 -11.98 16.37
N ASN A 211 12.41 -13.29 16.18
CA ASN A 211 13.56 -14.12 15.82
C ASN A 211 13.65 -14.42 14.32
N ILE A 212 12.55 -14.27 13.57
CA ILE A 212 12.48 -14.55 12.13
C ILE A 212 12.18 -13.26 11.35
N LEU A 213 11.05 -12.60 11.62
CA LEU A 213 10.63 -11.44 10.83
C LEU A 213 11.59 -10.25 10.95
N ILE A 214 11.89 -9.80 12.18
CA ILE A 214 12.75 -8.62 12.42
C ILE A 214 14.15 -8.83 11.83
N PRO A 215 14.85 -9.97 12.02
CA PRO A 215 16.14 -10.22 11.38
C PRO A 215 16.10 -10.18 9.85
N ARG A 216 15.01 -10.68 9.22
CA ARG A 216 14.84 -10.59 7.76
C ARG A 216 14.71 -9.14 7.29
N VAL A 217 13.92 -8.33 8.01
CA VAL A 217 13.79 -6.89 7.71
C VAL A 217 15.12 -6.16 7.86
N ILE A 218 15.89 -6.44 8.93
CA ILE A 218 17.24 -5.86 9.13
C ILE A 218 18.18 -6.24 7.97
N ALA A 219 18.17 -7.50 7.55
CA ALA A 219 19.02 -7.99 6.47
C ALA A 219 18.73 -7.32 5.11
N LYS A 220 17.51 -6.81 4.90
CA LYS A 220 17.12 -6.09 3.68
C LYS A 220 17.55 -4.62 3.68
N GLN A 221 17.98 -4.06 4.81
CA GLN A 221 18.46 -2.68 4.86
C GLN A 221 19.85 -2.59 4.21
N GLU A 222 19.99 -1.75 3.20
CA GLU A 222 21.28 -1.51 2.53
C GLU A 222 22.18 -0.63 3.39
N ARG A 223 21.61 0.40 4.03
CA ARG A 223 22.33 1.39 4.84
C ARG A 223 22.63 0.87 6.25
N GLN A 224 23.88 1.03 6.69
CA GLN A 224 24.32 0.61 8.02
C GLN A 224 23.67 1.44 9.13
N ASP A 225 23.53 2.76 8.93
CA ASP A 225 22.89 3.65 9.91
C ASP A 225 21.41 3.27 10.17
N VAL A 226 20.70 2.74 9.16
CA VAL A 226 19.33 2.21 9.33
C VAL A 226 19.35 0.89 10.11
N ARG A 227 20.31 -0.01 9.83
CA ARG A 227 20.46 -1.26 10.62
C ARG A 227 20.74 -0.97 12.09
N ASP A 228 21.56 0.04 12.36
CA ASP A 228 21.96 0.43 13.71
C ASP A 228 20.79 0.95 14.56
N LEU A 229 19.71 1.48 13.92
CA LEU A 229 18.50 1.89 14.64
C LEU A 229 17.79 0.72 15.34
N PHE A 230 17.93 -0.52 14.83
CA PHE A 230 17.37 -1.72 15.45
C PHE A 230 18.13 -2.18 16.71
N ASN A 231 19.28 -1.59 17.00
CA ASN A 231 20.01 -1.80 18.26
C ASN A 231 19.43 -0.98 19.43
N SER A 232 18.46 -0.10 19.16
CA SER A 232 17.73 0.63 20.21
C SER A 232 16.86 -0.31 21.04
N ASP A 233 16.58 0.06 22.29
CA ASP A 233 15.66 -0.67 23.16
C ASP A 233 14.19 -0.31 22.81
N TYR A 234 13.74 -0.75 21.64
CA TYR A 234 12.39 -0.46 21.17
C TYR A 234 11.33 -1.41 21.76
N VAL A 235 10.12 -0.89 21.91
CA VAL A 235 8.96 -1.67 22.34
C VAL A 235 8.40 -2.46 21.15
N LEU A 236 8.31 -3.78 21.30
CA LEU A 236 7.70 -4.66 20.28
C LEU A 236 6.33 -5.15 20.75
N HIS A 237 5.29 -4.73 20.05
CA HIS A 237 3.93 -5.22 20.21
C HIS A 237 3.58 -6.18 19.06
N VAL A 238 3.13 -7.39 19.41
CA VAL A 238 2.69 -8.40 18.42
C VAL A 238 1.30 -8.85 18.81
N ASN A 239 0.34 -8.75 17.89
CA ASN A 239 -1.08 -9.04 18.11
C ASN A 239 -1.59 -8.48 19.47
N PRO A 240 -1.44 -7.17 19.72
CA PRO A 240 -1.65 -6.62 21.07
C PRO A 240 -3.10 -6.72 21.58
N THR A 241 -4.05 -7.00 20.70
CA THR A 241 -5.48 -7.18 21.05
C THR A 241 -5.88 -8.64 21.28
N GLY A 242 -4.92 -9.57 21.21
CA GLY A 242 -5.16 -11.00 21.32
C GLY A 242 -5.11 -11.72 19.96
N LYS A 243 -5.75 -12.89 19.88
CA LYS A 243 -5.76 -13.70 18.66
C LYS A 243 -6.38 -12.98 17.47
N PHE A 244 -5.82 -13.20 16.29
CA PHE A 244 -6.27 -12.62 15.03
C PHE A 244 -6.52 -13.74 13.99
N VAL A 245 -7.52 -14.57 14.22
CA VAL A 245 -7.94 -15.66 13.35
C VAL A 245 -8.94 -15.18 12.29
N ILE A 246 -9.91 -14.37 12.71
CA ILE A 246 -10.86 -13.74 11.79
C ILE A 246 -10.24 -12.46 11.26
N GLY A 247 -9.97 -12.43 9.95
CA GLY A 247 -9.35 -11.28 9.27
C GLY A 247 -9.63 -11.32 7.78
N GLY A 248 -8.93 -10.47 7.02
CA GLY A 248 -9.20 -10.29 5.62
C GLY A 248 -10.62 -9.79 5.35
N PRO A 249 -11.18 -9.97 4.14
CA PRO A 249 -12.53 -9.54 3.79
C PRO A 249 -13.66 -10.14 4.64
N HIS A 250 -13.38 -11.23 5.37
CA HIS A 250 -14.33 -11.76 6.34
C HIS A 250 -14.35 -10.96 7.64
N GLY A 251 -13.22 -10.41 8.06
CA GLY A 251 -13.11 -9.61 9.28
C GLY A 251 -13.61 -8.17 9.11
N ASP A 252 -13.32 -7.57 7.94
CA ASP A 252 -13.69 -6.19 7.63
C ASP A 252 -13.90 -6.01 6.12
N THR A 253 -14.78 -5.09 5.75
CA THR A 253 -15.05 -4.77 4.35
C THR A 253 -13.92 -3.91 3.77
N GLY A 254 -13.39 -4.31 2.60
CA GLY A 254 -12.39 -3.57 1.85
C GLY A 254 -12.98 -2.80 0.69
N LEU A 255 -12.38 -1.65 0.41
CA LEU A 255 -12.75 -0.75 -0.69
C LEU A 255 -11.50 -0.18 -1.35
N THR A 256 -11.54 -0.02 -2.67
CA THR A 256 -10.49 0.68 -3.42
C THR A 256 -10.28 2.09 -2.87
N GLY A 257 -9.01 2.47 -2.68
CA GLY A 257 -8.63 3.82 -2.29
C GLY A 257 -8.82 4.18 -0.82
N ARG A 258 -8.93 3.19 0.08
CA ARG A 258 -9.03 3.44 1.53
C ARG A 258 -7.71 3.35 2.29
N LYS A 259 -6.58 3.12 1.59
CA LYS A 259 -5.24 3.08 2.17
C LYS A 259 -4.29 4.09 1.52
N ILE A 260 -4.84 5.25 1.10
CA ILE A 260 -4.13 6.28 0.35
C ILE A 260 -2.92 6.90 1.09
N ILE A 261 -2.92 6.91 2.41
CA ILE A 261 -1.78 7.36 3.21
C ILE A 261 -0.66 6.32 3.18
N VAL A 262 -1.00 5.03 3.27
CA VAL A 262 -0.07 3.90 3.09
C VAL A 262 0.52 3.90 1.68
N ASP A 263 -0.29 4.20 0.68
CA ASP A 263 0.09 4.24 -0.74
C ASP A 263 0.96 5.44 -1.11
N SER A 264 1.11 6.42 -0.24
CA SER A 264 1.84 7.65 -0.51
C SER A 264 3.02 7.87 0.45
N TYR A 265 2.87 8.68 1.48
CA TYR A 265 4.00 9.13 2.30
C TYR A 265 3.88 8.79 3.79
N GLY A 266 2.94 7.91 4.19
CA GLY A 266 2.76 7.46 5.57
C GLY A 266 2.46 8.60 6.56
N GLY A 267 1.88 9.70 6.08
CA GLY A 267 1.55 10.90 6.88
C GLY A 267 2.64 11.97 6.93
N ARG A 268 3.87 11.72 6.43
CA ARG A 268 4.93 12.74 6.34
C ARG A 268 4.60 13.82 5.31
N GLY A 269 4.00 13.45 4.21
CA GLY A 269 3.44 14.35 3.22
C GLY A 269 1.91 14.27 3.21
N ALA A 270 1.25 15.35 2.83
CA ALA A 270 -0.19 15.37 2.66
C ALA A 270 -0.65 14.52 1.46
N HIS A 271 -1.95 14.26 1.36
CA HIS A 271 -2.58 13.56 0.25
C HIS A 271 -3.81 14.34 -0.23
N GLY A 272 -4.06 14.35 -1.54
CA GLY A 272 -5.18 15.07 -2.14
C GLY A 272 -6.56 14.41 -1.97
N GLY A 273 -6.58 13.15 -1.54
CA GLY A 273 -7.81 12.39 -1.25
C GLY A 273 -8.21 11.38 -2.33
N GLY A 274 -7.71 11.50 -3.56
CA GLY A 274 -8.05 10.59 -4.66
C GLY A 274 -7.30 9.25 -4.60
N ALA A 275 -8.01 8.16 -4.87
CA ALA A 275 -7.41 6.83 -5.02
C ALA A 275 -6.51 6.78 -6.27
N PHE A 276 -5.48 5.92 -6.23
CA PHE A 276 -4.62 5.63 -7.39
C PHE A 276 -5.10 4.40 -8.16
N SER A 277 -5.43 3.33 -7.44
CA SER A 277 -5.78 2.04 -8.02
C SER A 277 -7.01 2.11 -8.92
N GLY A 278 -7.01 1.34 -10.00
CA GLY A 278 -8.11 1.24 -10.95
C GLY A 278 -8.26 2.39 -11.94
N LYS A 279 -7.35 3.37 -11.93
CA LYS A 279 -7.42 4.62 -12.72
C LYS A 279 -6.34 4.70 -13.80
N ASP A 280 -6.74 4.93 -15.05
CA ASP A 280 -5.82 5.19 -16.17
C ASP A 280 -5.15 6.58 -16.06
N SER A 281 -4.15 6.82 -16.93
CA SER A 281 -3.33 8.04 -16.92
C SER A 281 -4.10 9.34 -17.17
N SER A 282 -5.33 9.32 -17.65
CA SER A 282 -6.17 10.51 -17.80
C SER A 282 -6.78 10.98 -16.47
N LYS A 283 -6.73 10.16 -15.44
CA LYS A 283 -7.21 10.48 -14.09
C LYS A 283 -6.12 11.21 -13.32
N VAL A 284 -6.32 12.50 -13.09
CA VAL A 284 -5.34 13.41 -12.47
C VAL A 284 -4.93 12.98 -11.04
N ASP A 285 -5.82 12.33 -10.30
CA ASP A 285 -5.51 11.80 -8.96
C ASP A 285 -4.25 10.93 -8.97
N ARG A 286 -4.08 10.09 -9.99
CA ARG A 286 -2.92 9.20 -10.13
C ARG A 286 -1.78 9.90 -10.89
N SER A 287 -2.03 10.40 -12.09
CA SER A 287 -0.99 10.97 -12.94
C SER A 287 -0.37 12.24 -12.35
N GLY A 288 -1.19 13.11 -11.76
CA GLY A 288 -0.73 14.32 -11.10
C GLY A 288 0.07 14.03 -9.83
N ALA A 289 -0.35 13.04 -9.02
CA ALA A 289 0.40 12.60 -7.85
C ALA A 289 1.79 12.05 -8.24
N TYR A 290 1.89 11.26 -9.30
CA TYR A 290 3.16 10.75 -9.81
C TYR A 290 4.06 11.88 -10.34
N ALA A 291 3.48 12.85 -11.05
CA ALA A 291 4.22 13.99 -11.57
C ALA A 291 4.84 14.84 -10.44
N VAL A 292 4.06 15.18 -9.40
CA VAL A 292 4.57 15.98 -8.28
C VAL A 292 5.56 15.18 -7.41
N ARG A 293 5.40 13.86 -7.28
CA ARG A 293 6.40 12.99 -6.66
C ARG A 293 7.72 13.01 -7.45
N HIS A 294 7.65 12.90 -8.77
CA HIS A 294 8.84 12.99 -9.64
C HIS A 294 9.57 14.32 -9.44
N ILE A 295 8.84 15.43 -9.41
CA ILE A 295 9.42 16.76 -9.14
C ILE A 295 10.07 16.80 -7.76
N ALA A 296 9.37 16.39 -6.70
CA ALA A 296 9.88 16.39 -5.34
C ALA A 296 11.17 15.56 -5.20
N LYS A 297 11.19 14.34 -5.79
CA LYS A 297 12.37 13.46 -5.77
C LYS A 297 13.56 14.13 -6.45
N ASN A 298 13.39 14.67 -7.65
CA ASN A 298 14.47 15.32 -8.38
C ASN A 298 14.99 16.58 -7.67
N MET A 299 14.11 17.38 -7.09
CA MET A 299 14.53 18.54 -6.31
C MET A 299 15.30 18.12 -5.04
N THR A 300 14.87 17.09 -4.33
CA THR A 300 15.60 16.57 -3.16
C THR A 300 16.99 16.08 -3.57
N ILE A 301 17.13 15.35 -4.68
CA ILE A 301 18.42 14.91 -5.22
C ILE A 301 19.31 16.12 -5.53
N PHE A 302 18.78 17.10 -6.28
CA PHE A 302 19.52 18.31 -6.67
C PHE A 302 19.98 19.10 -5.43
N PHE A 303 19.08 19.35 -4.49
CA PHE A 303 19.39 20.07 -3.26
C PHE A 303 20.29 19.27 -2.32
N SER A 304 20.17 17.96 -2.22
CA SER A 304 21.10 17.13 -1.46
C SER A 304 22.52 17.23 -2.01
N PHE A 305 22.67 17.26 -3.33
CA PHE A 305 23.97 17.49 -3.97
C PHE A 305 24.52 18.91 -3.74
N TRP A 306 23.64 19.93 -3.72
CA TRP A 306 24.01 21.33 -3.48
C TRP A 306 24.15 21.64 -1.97
N MET A 307 23.43 20.92 -1.12
CA MET A 307 23.33 21.11 0.34
C MET A 307 24.21 20.17 1.16
N PHE A 308 25.09 19.40 0.56
CA PHE A 308 26.31 19.01 1.27
C PHE A 308 26.97 20.24 1.93
N CYS A 309 26.46 21.42 1.60
CA CYS A 309 26.84 22.72 2.18
C CYS A 309 25.86 23.31 3.19
N ASN A 310 24.56 22.93 3.30
CA ASN A 310 23.57 23.58 4.18
C ASN A 310 22.30 22.73 4.47
N ASN A 311 22.31 21.85 5.40
CA ASN A 311 21.28 21.23 6.25
C ASN A 311 19.77 21.43 5.97
N LEU A 312 19.21 21.12 4.80
CA LEU A 312 17.76 21.01 4.58
C LEU A 312 17.36 19.59 4.14
N SER A 313 16.46 18.94 4.87
CA SER A 313 16.23 17.50 4.75
C SER A 313 14.94 17.10 4.01
N ALA A 314 14.04 18.02 3.63
CA ALA A 314 12.78 17.69 2.94
C ALA A 314 12.25 18.83 2.03
N CYS A 315 11.63 18.45 0.91
CA CYS A 315 10.94 19.37 0.01
C CYS A 315 9.45 19.02 -0.10
N HIS A 316 8.60 20.02 0.09
CA HIS A 316 7.17 19.93 -0.11
C HIS A 316 6.76 20.77 -1.34
N PHE A 317 6.01 20.18 -2.25
CA PHE A 317 5.47 20.88 -3.39
C PHE A 317 3.95 20.73 -3.45
N PHE A 318 3.28 21.85 -3.71
CA PHE A 318 1.84 21.93 -3.88
C PHE A 318 1.55 22.34 -5.33
N PHE A 319 0.73 21.56 -6.02
CA PHE A 319 0.18 21.95 -7.31
C PHE A 319 -1.35 21.86 -7.25
N THR A 320 -2.01 22.92 -7.68
CA THR A 320 -3.45 22.91 -7.94
C THR A 320 -3.61 22.98 -9.48
N LEU A 321 -4.30 21.99 -10.03
CA LEU A 321 -4.67 21.95 -11.47
C LEU A 321 -6.14 22.33 -11.64
#